data_3df70fecb532b52872ac160e6296a174
#
_entry.id   3df70fecb532b52872ac160e6296a174
#
_cell.length_a   1.000
_cell.length_b   1.000
_cell.length_c   1.000
_cell.angle_alpha   90.00
_cell.angle_beta   90.00
_cell.angle_gamma   90.00
#
_symmetry.space_group_name_H-M   'P 1'
#
loop_
_entity.id
_entity.type
_entity.pdbx_description
1 polymer ?
#
loop_
_entity_poly.entity_id
_entity_poly.type
_entity_poly.pdbx_seq_one_letter_code
_entity_poly.pdbx_strand_id
1 'polypeptide(L)'
;MGAKIFSEKHQITFYETDVTNTVTPAMLVNMIILASEDQTDSLGVGAKAVADLGIGWVVTQYKMDITRLPKQGETIEVSTQATCYNRYFAFREFWVHDSEGHECVHVESIWVTMNHETRKIVTIPERIIAPSHSEKVKMIPRLSRPKKLTEADQLMTKQYRVRYFDIDGNGHVNNSRYFDWLLDALPMSFLTRHNLTSINIRFENEVQYHHIVTSEATLMTDIPDSIVTKHRITMENGDVATEAECHWEPIINHSAQA
;
A
#
# COMPACT_ATOMS: atom_id res chain seq x y z
N MET A 1 -28.34 -6.09 3.63
CA MET A 1 -27.48 -5.16 4.37
C MET A 1 -26.23 -5.00 3.54
N GLY A 2 -25.70 -3.77 3.38
CA GLY A 2 -24.44 -3.55 2.66
C GLY A 2 -23.22 -3.96 3.48
N ALA A 3 -22.04 -3.98 2.85
CA ALA A 3 -20.77 -4.25 3.52
C ALA A 3 -20.54 -3.29 4.70
N LYS A 4 -20.02 -3.83 5.80
CA LYS A 4 -19.81 -3.05 7.03
C LYS A 4 -18.60 -2.13 6.88
N ILE A 5 -18.76 -0.87 7.28
CA ILE A 5 -17.65 0.08 7.44
C ILE A 5 -17.18 0.00 8.90
N PHE A 6 -15.87 0.07 9.08
CA PHE A 6 -15.21 0.22 10.36
C PHE A 6 -14.36 1.48 10.33
N SER A 7 -14.33 2.22 11.42
CA SER A 7 -13.55 3.46 11.52
C SER A 7 -12.88 3.55 12.88
N GLU A 8 -11.67 4.10 12.89
CA GLU A 8 -10.92 4.39 14.10
C GLU A 8 -10.17 5.71 13.96
N LYS A 9 -9.86 6.34 15.10
CA LYS A 9 -9.10 7.60 15.12
C LYS A 9 -7.65 7.32 15.47
N HIS A 10 -6.75 8.03 14.77
CA HIS A 10 -5.32 7.98 15.01
C HIS A 10 -4.74 9.40 15.05
N GLN A 11 -3.86 9.68 16.02
CA GLN A 11 -3.09 10.92 16.03
C GLN A 11 -1.72 10.68 15.44
N ILE A 12 -1.38 11.40 14.39
CA ILE A 12 -0.08 11.27 13.70
C ILE A 12 1.04 11.67 14.65
N THR A 13 1.95 10.74 14.94
CA THR A 13 3.09 10.93 15.81
C THR A 13 4.36 11.26 15.01
N PHE A 14 5.39 11.81 15.70
CA PHE A 14 6.61 12.26 15.03
C PHE A 14 7.38 11.13 14.30
N TYR A 15 7.36 9.91 14.82
CA TYR A 15 8.08 8.79 14.21
C TYR A 15 7.34 8.16 13.00
N GLU A 16 6.14 8.63 12.71
CA GLU A 16 5.35 8.22 11.53
C GLU A 16 5.55 9.17 10.34
N THR A 17 6.32 10.24 10.56
CA THR A 17 6.53 11.31 9.58
C THR A 17 7.97 11.36 9.07
N ASP A 18 8.16 11.98 7.93
CA ASP A 18 9.46 12.26 7.34
C ASP A 18 9.98 13.66 7.72
N VAL A 19 11.07 14.10 7.06
CA VAL A 19 11.70 15.41 7.29
C VAL A 19 10.81 16.61 6.94
N THR A 20 9.69 16.38 6.23
CA THR A 20 8.69 17.41 5.91
C THR A 20 7.58 17.49 6.96
N ASN A 21 7.66 16.69 8.02
CA ASN A 21 6.62 16.46 9.03
C ASN A 21 5.31 15.89 8.45
N THR A 22 5.39 15.19 7.34
CA THR A 22 4.26 14.55 6.66
C THR A 22 4.33 13.04 6.86
N VAL A 23 3.19 12.38 7.11
CA VAL A 23 3.13 10.93 7.27
C VAL A 23 3.73 10.23 6.07
N THR A 24 4.58 9.22 6.29
CA THR A 24 5.15 8.47 5.17
C THR A 24 4.12 7.50 4.58
N PRO A 25 4.16 7.21 3.27
CA PRO A 25 3.27 6.21 2.66
C PRO A 25 3.39 4.84 3.33
N ALA A 26 4.57 4.44 3.80
CA ALA A 26 4.79 3.20 4.55
C ALA A 26 4.01 3.18 5.87
N MET A 27 4.05 4.27 6.64
CA MET A 27 3.31 4.37 7.90
C MET A 27 1.81 4.46 7.66
N LEU A 28 1.38 5.15 6.61
CA LEU A 28 -0.03 5.17 6.20
C LEU A 28 -0.55 3.75 5.91
N VAL A 29 0.24 2.94 5.20
CA VAL A 29 -0.11 1.51 4.94
C VAL A 29 -0.24 0.74 6.25
N ASN A 30 0.64 0.94 7.22
CA ASN A 30 0.51 0.29 8.53
C ASN A 30 -0.80 0.67 9.24
N MET A 31 -1.22 1.95 9.20
CA MET A 31 -2.47 2.42 9.80
C MET A 31 -3.70 1.81 9.13
N ILE A 32 -3.77 1.79 7.80
CA ILE A 32 -4.93 1.21 7.09
C ILE A 32 -5.02 -0.31 7.29
N ILE A 33 -3.89 -1.00 7.40
CA ILE A 33 -3.85 -2.43 7.72
C ILE A 33 -4.34 -2.68 9.14
N LEU A 34 -3.91 -1.89 10.13
CA LEU A 34 -4.38 -1.99 11.51
C LEU A 34 -5.92 -1.86 11.56
N ALA A 35 -6.49 -0.84 10.94
CA ALA A 35 -7.95 -0.67 10.87
C ALA A 35 -8.67 -1.88 10.22
N SER A 36 -8.02 -2.53 9.23
CA SER A 36 -8.53 -3.78 8.63
C SER A 36 -8.46 -4.97 9.58
N GLU A 37 -7.37 -5.09 10.34
CA GLU A 37 -7.20 -6.16 11.33
C GLU A 37 -8.19 -5.99 12.48
N ASP A 38 -8.34 -4.79 13.03
CA ASP A 38 -9.29 -4.48 14.09
C ASP A 38 -10.74 -4.72 13.65
N GLN A 39 -11.08 -4.39 12.39
CA GLN A 39 -12.38 -4.76 11.84
C GLN A 39 -12.58 -6.28 11.83
N THR A 40 -11.63 -7.03 11.28
CA THR A 40 -11.78 -8.50 11.17
C THR A 40 -11.77 -9.19 12.52
N ASP A 41 -11.01 -8.69 13.48
CA ASP A 41 -11.01 -9.17 14.87
C ASP A 41 -12.37 -8.89 15.54
N SER A 42 -12.93 -7.70 15.37
CA SER A 42 -14.27 -7.36 15.89
C SER A 42 -15.39 -8.23 15.32
N LEU A 43 -15.17 -8.77 14.12
CA LEU A 43 -16.08 -9.70 13.43
C LEU A 43 -15.80 -11.18 13.76
N GLY A 44 -14.77 -11.48 14.56
CA GLY A 44 -14.38 -12.84 14.92
C GLY A 44 -13.71 -13.63 13.79
N VAL A 45 -13.18 -12.94 12.77
CA VAL A 45 -12.53 -13.54 11.59
C VAL A 45 -11.14 -12.96 11.35
N GLY A 46 -10.49 -12.50 12.40
CA GLY A 46 -9.14 -11.95 12.36
C GLY A 46 -8.04 -12.96 12.06
N ALA A 47 -6.79 -12.53 12.18
CA ALA A 47 -5.61 -13.28 11.77
C ALA A 47 -5.57 -14.73 12.31
N LYS A 48 -5.92 -14.92 13.60
CA LYS A 48 -5.97 -16.27 14.21
C LYS A 48 -6.99 -17.18 13.53
N ALA A 49 -8.22 -16.70 13.29
CA ALA A 49 -9.29 -17.50 12.67
C ALA A 49 -8.94 -17.90 11.23
N VAL A 50 -8.18 -17.06 10.53
CA VAL A 50 -7.69 -17.32 9.18
C VAL A 50 -6.53 -18.32 9.21
N ALA A 51 -5.57 -18.15 10.14
CA ALA A 51 -4.44 -19.07 10.33
C ALA A 51 -4.88 -20.48 10.73
N ASP A 52 -5.92 -20.63 11.55
CA ASP A 52 -6.51 -21.93 11.93
C ASP A 52 -7.06 -22.73 10.71
N LEU A 53 -7.19 -22.08 9.55
CA LEU A 53 -7.53 -22.68 8.26
C LEU A 53 -6.31 -23.09 7.41
N GLY A 54 -5.09 -22.83 7.90
CA GLY A 54 -3.85 -23.02 7.16
C GLY A 54 -3.68 -22.04 6.00
N ILE A 55 -4.32 -20.86 6.06
CA ILE A 55 -4.27 -19.83 5.02
C ILE A 55 -3.97 -18.46 5.63
N GLY A 56 -3.56 -17.51 4.77
CA GLY A 56 -3.37 -16.10 5.11
C GLY A 56 -3.93 -15.19 4.03
N TRP A 57 -4.28 -13.96 4.42
CA TRP A 57 -4.57 -12.91 3.46
C TRP A 57 -3.27 -12.33 2.89
N VAL A 58 -3.25 -12.15 1.57
CA VAL A 58 -2.13 -11.53 0.85
C VAL A 58 -2.69 -10.44 -0.04
N VAL A 59 -2.15 -9.23 0.09
CA VAL A 59 -2.45 -8.14 -0.83
C VAL A 59 -1.69 -8.34 -2.13
N THR A 60 -2.35 -8.10 -3.25
CA THR A 60 -1.71 -8.18 -4.58
C THR A 60 -1.54 -6.83 -5.23
N GLN A 61 -2.36 -5.83 -4.84
CA GLN A 61 -2.28 -4.48 -5.38
C GLN A 61 -2.90 -3.47 -4.43
N TYR A 62 -2.26 -2.30 -4.32
CA TYR A 62 -2.86 -1.06 -3.82
C TYR A 62 -2.88 -0.02 -4.92
N LYS A 63 -3.95 0.76 -4.98
CA LYS A 63 -4.02 2.05 -5.69
C LYS A 63 -4.48 3.09 -4.67
N MET A 64 -3.65 4.10 -4.46
CA MET A 64 -3.94 5.20 -3.55
C MET A 64 -4.07 6.48 -4.34
N ASP A 65 -5.15 7.20 -4.14
CA ASP A 65 -5.36 8.56 -4.60
C ASP A 65 -5.21 9.49 -3.39
N ILE A 66 -4.32 10.47 -3.47
CA ILE A 66 -3.86 11.27 -2.35
C ILE A 66 -4.13 12.75 -2.65
N THR A 67 -5.09 13.34 -1.96
CA THR A 67 -5.33 14.78 -1.99
C THR A 67 -4.24 15.51 -1.19
N ARG A 68 -3.90 14.98 -0.03
CA ARG A 68 -2.76 15.36 0.80
C ARG A 68 -2.40 14.25 1.77
N LEU A 69 -1.15 14.19 2.19
CA LEU A 69 -0.76 13.35 3.32
C LEU A 69 -0.94 14.13 4.63
N PRO A 70 -1.49 13.51 5.70
CA PRO A 70 -1.62 14.12 7.02
C PRO A 70 -0.26 14.51 7.61
N LYS A 71 -0.25 15.53 8.48
CA LYS A 71 0.96 16.02 9.15
C LYS A 71 1.03 15.59 10.60
N GLN A 72 2.22 15.66 11.16
CA GLN A 72 2.45 15.42 12.59
C GLN A 72 1.49 16.24 13.45
N GLY A 73 0.90 15.58 14.45
CA GLY A 73 -0.03 16.18 15.41
C GLY A 73 -1.47 16.22 14.93
N GLU A 74 -1.77 16.02 13.65
CA GLU A 74 -3.15 15.90 13.17
C GLU A 74 -3.80 14.63 13.73
N THR A 75 -5.11 14.71 14.01
CA THR A 75 -5.94 13.54 14.29
C THR A 75 -6.72 13.23 13.03
N ILE A 76 -6.57 12.01 12.56
CA ILE A 76 -7.25 11.48 11.38
C ILE A 76 -8.27 10.42 11.79
N GLU A 77 -9.25 10.16 10.92
CA GLU A 77 -10.12 8.99 10.98
C GLU A 77 -9.76 8.06 9.82
N VAL A 78 -9.39 6.82 10.14
CA VAL A 78 -9.10 5.76 9.18
C VAL A 78 -10.30 4.85 9.11
N SER A 79 -10.91 4.74 7.94
CA SER A 79 -12.08 3.90 7.68
C SER A 79 -11.73 2.79 6.70
N THR A 80 -12.38 1.63 6.84
CA THR A 80 -12.19 0.49 5.93
C THR A 80 -13.49 -0.26 5.67
N GLN A 81 -13.59 -0.84 4.47
CA GLN A 81 -14.71 -1.66 4.03
C GLN A 81 -14.26 -2.79 3.10
N ALA A 82 -14.57 -4.04 3.43
CA ALA A 82 -14.47 -5.15 2.49
C ALA A 82 -15.69 -5.12 1.56
N THR A 83 -15.58 -4.44 0.42
CA THR A 83 -16.70 -4.04 -0.43
C THR A 83 -17.32 -5.24 -1.15
N CYS A 84 -16.50 -6.02 -1.86
CA CYS A 84 -16.96 -7.18 -2.61
C CYS A 84 -15.88 -8.26 -2.77
N TYR A 85 -16.31 -9.45 -3.18
CA TYR A 85 -15.41 -10.57 -3.42
C TYR A 85 -15.95 -11.53 -4.48
N ASN A 86 -15.03 -12.32 -5.06
CA ASN A 86 -15.38 -13.48 -5.86
C ASN A 86 -14.70 -14.74 -5.29
N ARG A 87 -14.59 -15.78 -6.10
CA ARG A 87 -14.00 -17.05 -5.66
C ARG A 87 -12.58 -16.94 -5.10
N TYR A 88 -11.75 -16.05 -5.68
CA TYR A 88 -10.31 -15.96 -5.38
C TYR A 88 -9.86 -14.59 -4.92
N PHE A 89 -10.62 -13.53 -5.22
CA PHE A 89 -10.23 -12.16 -4.97
C PHE A 89 -11.24 -11.45 -4.09
N ALA A 90 -10.75 -10.68 -3.13
CA ALA A 90 -11.52 -9.72 -2.36
C ALA A 90 -11.06 -8.30 -2.70
N PHE A 91 -12.01 -7.38 -2.72
CA PHE A 91 -11.78 -5.95 -2.94
C PHE A 91 -12.10 -5.22 -1.64
N ARG A 92 -11.14 -4.43 -1.18
CA ARG A 92 -11.25 -3.66 0.06
C ARG A 92 -10.84 -2.23 -0.20
N GLU A 93 -11.57 -1.31 0.37
CA GLU A 93 -11.30 0.12 0.31
C GLU A 93 -10.96 0.67 1.69
N PHE A 94 -10.18 1.76 1.68
CA PHE A 94 -9.84 2.51 2.88
C PHE A 94 -9.94 4.00 2.58
N TRP A 95 -10.32 4.76 3.57
CA TRP A 95 -10.40 6.22 3.51
C TRP A 95 -9.69 6.81 4.72
N VAL A 96 -8.99 7.89 4.50
CA VAL A 96 -8.38 8.69 5.56
C VAL A 96 -8.99 10.08 5.50
N HIS A 97 -9.66 10.49 6.56
CA HIS A 97 -10.26 11.81 6.70
C HIS A 97 -9.53 12.61 7.79
N ASP A 98 -9.46 13.92 7.61
CA ASP A 98 -8.98 14.81 8.68
C ASP A 98 -10.08 15.07 9.74
N SER A 99 -9.74 15.87 10.76
CA SER A 99 -10.67 16.19 11.85
C SER A 99 -11.90 17.00 11.41
N GLU A 100 -11.87 17.60 10.22
CA GLU A 100 -12.99 18.35 9.63
C GLU A 100 -13.84 17.47 8.71
N GLY A 101 -13.43 16.22 8.48
CA GLY A 101 -14.11 15.24 7.63
C GLY A 101 -13.76 15.34 6.15
N HIS A 102 -12.70 16.10 5.78
CA HIS A 102 -12.21 16.11 4.40
C HIS A 102 -11.40 14.86 4.11
N GLU A 103 -11.66 14.24 2.97
CA GLU A 103 -10.90 13.07 2.51
C GLU A 103 -9.48 13.48 2.11
N CYS A 104 -8.51 12.90 2.80
CA CYS A 104 -7.08 13.09 2.55
C CYS A 104 -6.52 12.02 1.61
N VAL A 105 -6.95 10.77 1.80
CA VAL A 105 -6.48 9.61 1.02
C VAL A 105 -7.62 8.62 0.83
N HIS A 106 -7.75 8.12 -0.39
CA HIS A 106 -8.57 6.96 -0.73
C HIS A 106 -7.67 5.82 -1.25
N VAL A 107 -7.90 4.61 -0.76
CA VAL A 107 -7.12 3.43 -1.15
C VAL A 107 -8.04 2.31 -1.60
N GLU A 108 -7.81 1.83 -2.81
CA GLU A 108 -8.40 0.61 -3.36
C GLU A 108 -7.37 -0.53 -3.27
N SER A 109 -7.81 -1.72 -2.88
CA SER A 109 -6.91 -2.87 -2.72
C SER A 109 -7.52 -4.19 -3.16
N ILE A 110 -6.66 -5.08 -3.66
CA ILE A 110 -7.02 -6.43 -4.11
C ILE A 110 -6.28 -7.44 -3.26
N TRP A 111 -7.03 -8.38 -2.68
CA TRP A 111 -6.57 -9.41 -1.77
C TRP A 111 -6.89 -10.80 -2.28
N VAL A 112 -6.03 -11.76 -1.93
CA VAL A 112 -6.24 -13.20 -2.15
C VAL A 112 -6.02 -13.95 -0.85
N THR A 113 -6.54 -15.16 -0.74
CA THR A 113 -6.14 -16.10 0.31
C THR A 113 -5.09 -17.07 -0.25
N MET A 114 -4.02 -17.27 0.52
CA MET A 114 -2.90 -18.15 0.16
C MET A 114 -2.74 -19.24 1.22
N ASN A 115 -2.54 -20.46 0.76
CA ASN A 115 -2.23 -21.58 1.67
C ASN A 115 -0.78 -21.46 2.17
N HIS A 116 -0.57 -21.59 3.48
CA HIS A 116 0.74 -21.36 4.13
C HIS A 116 1.80 -22.39 3.70
N GLU A 117 1.40 -23.64 3.47
CA GLU A 117 2.34 -24.71 3.13
C GLU A 117 2.69 -24.73 1.64
N THR A 118 1.64 -24.68 0.78
CA THR A 118 1.82 -24.84 -0.67
C THR A 118 2.14 -23.52 -1.38
N ARG A 119 1.99 -22.38 -0.71
CA ARG A 119 2.17 -21.03 -1.26
C ARG A 119 1.33 -20.77 -2.51
N LYS A 120 0.18 -21.41 -2.61
CA LYS A 120 -0.76 -21.24 -3.73
C LYS A 120 -2.00 -20.47 -3.31
N ILE A 121 -2.51 -19.65 -4.21
CA ILE A 121 -3.81 -19.00 -4.06
C ILE A 121 -4.89 -20.07 -3.94
N VAL A 122 -5.75 -19.92 -2.94
CA VAL A 122 -6.88 -20.80 -2.69
C VAL A 122 -8.20 -20.05 -2.74
N THR A 123 -9.29 -20.78 -2.79
CA THR A 123 -10.64 -20.20 -2.74
C THR A 123 -10.86 -19.52 -1.39
N ILE A 124 -11.40 -18.31 -1.40
CA ILE A 124 -11.77 -17.58 -0.17
C ILE A 124 -12.89 -18.36 0.54
N PRO A 125 -12.63 -18.85 1.77
CA PRO A 125 -13.66 -19.53 2.55
C PRO A 125 -14.78 -18.54 2.94
N GLU A 126 -16.02 -18.88 2.67
CA GLU A 126 -17.16 -18.00 2.95
C GLU A 126 -17.24 -17.57 4.42
N ARG A 127 -16.84 -18.46 5.35
CA ARG A 127 -16.86 -18.19 6.80
C ARG A 127 -15.97 -17.03 7.26
N ILE A 128 -14.91 -16.66 6.49
CA ILE A 128 -14.04 -15.55 6.85
C ILE A 128 -14.44 -14.22 6.19
N ILE A 129 -15.29 -14.25 5.18
CA ILE A 129 -15.72 -13.05 4.46
C ILE A 129 -17.18 -12.67 4.76
N ALA A 130 -18.05 -13.64 5.02
CA ALA A 130 -19.47 -13.41 5.28
C ALA A 130 -19.76 -12.43 6.43
N PRO A 131 -19.00 -12.42 7.57
CA PRO A 131 -19.25 -11.48 8.66
C PRO A 131 -19.08 -10.01 8.29
N SER A 132 -18.30 -9.68 7.25
CA SER A 132 -18.13 -8.31 6.72
C SER A 132 -19.32 -7.83 5.89
N HIS A 133 -20.22 -8.73 5.51
CA HIS A 133 -21.34 -8.48 4.59
C HIS A 133 -20.88 -8.00 3.19
N SER A 134 -19.66 -8.37 2.78
CA SER A 134 -19.14 -8.09 1.44
C SER A 134 -20.03 -8.70 0.37
N GLU A 135 -20.22 -7.96 -0.73
CA GLU A 135 -21.04 -8.45 -1.85
C GLU A 135 -20.29 -9.53 -2.64
N LYS A 136 -20.96 -10.66 -2.89
CA LYS A 136 -20.41 -11.71 -3.77
C LYS A 136 -20.70 -11.37 -5.23
N VAL A 137 -19.65 -11.12 -6.01
CA VAL A 137 -19.74 -10.70 -7.40
C VAL A 137 -19.07 -11.69 -8.36
N LYS A 138 -19.40 -11.63 -9.65
CA LYS A 138 -18.69 -12.44 -10.67
C LYS A 138 -17.28 -11.91 -10.94
N MET A 139 -17.13 -10.59 -10.98
CA MET A 139 -15.85 -9.89 -11.17
C MET A 139 -15.75 -8.74 -10.18
N ILE A 140 -14.62 -8.66 -9.48
CA ILE A 140 -14.28 -7.49 -8.67
C ILE A 140 -13.89 -6.30 -9.58
N PRO A 141 -13.88 -5.06 -9.06
CA PRO A 141 -13.32 -3.92 -9.76
C PRO A 141 -11.89 -4.20 -10.24
N ARG A 142 -11.53 -3.68 -11.39
CA ARG A 142 -10.18 -3.82 -11.95
C ARG A 142 -9.39 -2.55 -11.66
N LEU A 143 -8.26 -2.71 -11.01
CA LEU A 143 -7.28 -1.63 -10.89
C LEU A 143 -6.39 -1.63 -12.15
N SER A 144 -6.01 -0.43 -12.61
CA SER A 144 -5.02 -0.30 -13.69
C SER A 144 -3.70 -0.93 -13.25
N ARG A 145 -2.94 -1.46 -14.20
CA ARG A 145 -1.58 -1.91 -13.90
C ARG A 145 -0.64 -0.71 -13.88
N PRO A 146 0.35 -0.67 -12.96
CA PRO A 146 1.39 0.34 -13.01
C PRO A 146 2.18 0.22 -14.33
N LYS A 147 2.63 1.35 -14.87
CA LYS A 147 3.53 1.36 -16.02
C LYS A 147 4.86 0.74 -15.63
N LYS A 148 5.38 -0.12 -16.51
CA LYS A 148 6.64 -0.82 -16.27
C LYS A 148 7.84 0.01 -16.66
N LEU A 149 8.97 -0.23 -15.99
CA LEU A 149 10.27 0.21 -16.45
C LEU A 149 10.65 -0.52 -17.74
N THR A 150 11.30 0.18 -18.64
CA THR A 150 11.79 -0.32 -19.93
C THR A 150 13.31 -0.14 -20.03
N GLU A 151 13.95 -0.78 -21.01
CA GLU A 151 15.39 -0.64 -21.26
C GLU A 151 15.81 0.78 -21.68
N ALA A 152 14.86 1.59 -22.16
CA ALA A 152 15.13 2.99 -22.56
C ALA A 152 15.11 3.96 -21.36
N ASP A 153 14.65 3.52 -20.18
CA ASP A 153 14.54 4.38 -19.01
C ASP A 153 15.91 4.63 -18.36
N GLN A 154 16.17 5.87 -17.97
CA GLN A 154 17.32 6.19 -17.13
C GLN A 154 17.00 5.84 -15.69
N LEU A 155 17.75 4.88 -15.13
CA LEU A 155 17.45 4.32 -13.82
C LEU A 155 18.27 4.96 -12.71
N MET A 156 17.60 5.33 -11.64
CA MET A 156 18.16 5.52 -10.31
C MET A 156 18.05 4.18 -9.58
N THR A 157 19.13 3.71 -8.97
CA THR A 157 19.19 2.37 -8.40
C THR A 157 19.72 2.41 -6.98
N LYS A 158 19.08 1.69 -6.07
CA LYS A 158 19.55 1.45 -4.70
C LYS A 158 19.37 -0.03 -4.33
N GLN A 159 20.28 -0.54 -3.51
CA GLN A 159 20.20 -1.89 -2.97
C GLN A 159 19.85 -1.86 -1.48
N TYR A 160 19.00 -2.81 -1.06
CA TYR A 160 18.60 -2.99 0.33
C TYR A 160 18.77 -4.45 0.72
N ARG A 161 19.40 -4.66 1.86
CA ARG A 161 19.40 -5.97 2.50
C ARG A 161 18.16 -6.08 3.38
N VAL A 162 17.37 -7.13 3.17
CA VAL A 162 16.20 -7.42 4.02
C VAL A 162 16.65 -7.71 5.45
N ARG A 163 16.23 -6.88 6.39
CA ARG A 163 16.58 -6.97 7.80
C ARG A 163 15.59 -7.85 8.55
N TYR A 164 15.97 -8.32 9.72
CA TYR A 164 15.07 -9.03 10.63
C TYR A 164 13.79 -8.21 10.93
N PHE A 165 13.93 -6.92 11.16
CA PHE A 165 12.82 -6.01 11.47
C PHE A 165 11.95 -5.59 10.27
N ASP A 166 12.26 -6.05 9.08
CA ASP A 166 11.42 -5.87 7.90
C ASP A 166 10.40 -7.02 7.74
N ILE A 167 10.58 -8.11 8.53
CA ILE A 167 9.76 -9.32 8.46
C ILE A 167 8.58 -9.20 9.44
N ASP A 168 7.40 -9.48 8.95
CA ASP A 168 6.16 -9.52 9.73
C ASP A 168 5.91 -10.89 10.40
N GLY A 169 4.81 -11.00 11.13
CA GLY A 169 4.40 -12.23 11.81
C GLY A 169 4.09 -13.41 10.88
N ASN A 170 3.94 -13.18 9.57
CA ASN A 170 3.73 -14.22 8.56
C ASN A 170 5.05 -14.75 7.97
N GLY A 171 6.19 -14.18 8.40
CA GLY A 171 7.51 -14.59 7.95
C GLY A 171 7.96 -13.98 6.61
N HIS A 172 7.27 -12.95 6.12
CA HIS A 172 7.58 -12.24 4.88
C HIS A 172 7.86 -10.77 5.16
N VAL A 173 8.45 -10.10 4.18
CA VAL A 173 8.62 -8.65 4.25
C VAL A 173 7.26 -7.98 4.38
N ASN A 174 7.10 -7.16 5.42
CA ASN A 174 5.89 -6.37 5.62
C ASN A 174 5.62 -5.46 4.40
N ASN A 175 4.38 -5.41 3.94
CA ASN A 175 3.95 -4.66 2.77
C ASN A 175 4.41 -3.20 2.79
N SER A 176 4.43 -2.56 3.96
CA SER A 176 4.85 -1.16 4.13
C SER A 176 6.30 -0.92 3.73
N ARG A 177 7.20 -1.93 3.90
CA ARG A 177 8.63 -1.79 3.59
C ARG A 177 8.91 -1.59 2.12
N TYR A 178 8.06 -2.13 1.25
CA TYR A 178 8.20 -1.91 -0.19
C TYR A 178 8.03 -0.43 -0.55
N PHE A 179 7.17 0.31 0.15
CA PHE A 179 6.99 1.74 -0.05
C PHE A 179 8.26 2.52 0.31
N ASP A 180 8.92 2.17 1.43
CA ASP A 180 10.19 2.76 1.82
C ASP A 180 11.25 2.54 0.72
N TRP A 181 11.43 1.29 0.28
CA TRP A 181 12.45 0.96 -0.72
C TRP A 181 12.18 1.57 -2.09
N LEU A 182 10.91 1.63 -2.52
CA LEU A 182 10.53 2.23 -3.81
C LEU A 182 10.81 3.73 -3.83
N LEU A 183 10.35 4.44 -2.81
CA LEU A 183 10.42 5.89 -2.78
C LEU A 183 11.83 6.42 -2.44
N ASP A 184 12.57 5.73 -1.58
CA ASP A 184 13.96 6.11 -1.27
C ASP A 184 14.92 5.94 -2.46
N ALA A 185 14.53 5.25 -3.53
CA ALA A 185 15.31 5.25 -4.78
C ALA A 185 15.36 6.65 -5.43
N LEU A 186 14.40 7.53 -5.12
CA LEU A 186 14.37 8.90 -5.58
C LEU A 186 15.31 9.80 -4.73
N PRO A 187 15.88 10.88 -5.31
CA PRO A 187 16.70 11.81 -4.53
C PRO A 187 15.88 12.56 -3.47
N MET A 188 16.48 12.82 -2.30
CA MET A 188 15.85 13.61 -1.24
C MET A 188 15.40 14.98 -1.74
N SER A 189 16.17 15.61 -2.64
CA SER A 189 15.81 16.91 -3.25
C SER A 189 14.54 16.83 -4.11
N PHE A 190 14.20 15.66 -4.63
CA PHE A 190 12.93 15.43 -5.32
C PHE A 190 11.80 15.26 -4.32
N LEU A 191 11.96 14.35 -3.34
CA LEU A 191 10.94 14.02 -2.34
C LEU A 191 10.51 15.23 -1.49
N THR A 192 11.45 16.13 -1.17
CA THR A 192 11.16 17.34 -0.37
C THR A 192 10.52 18.49 -1.17
N ARG A 193 10.41 18.38 -2.49
CA ARG A 193 9.86 19.43 -3.36
C ARG A 193 8.60 19.03 -4.09
N HIS A 194 8.15 17.78 -3.91
CA HIS A 194 6.97 17.28 -4.61
C HIS A 194 6.05 16.56 -3.64
N ASN A 195 4.76 16.79 -3.78
CA ASN A 195 3.71 16.05 -3.10
C ASN A 195 3.37 14.81 -3.92
N LEU A 196 3.33 13.65 -3.27
CA LEU A 196 2.78 12.43 -3.85
C LEU A 196 1.26 12.58 -3.96
N THR A 197 0.71 12.44 -5.17
CA THR A 197 -0.74 12.55 -5.43
C THR A 197 -1.39 11.23 -5.75
N SER A 198 -0.62 10.24 -6.21
CA SER A 198 -1.12 8.87 -6.41
C SER A 198 0.03 7.87 -6.38
N ILE A 199 -0.25 6.67 -5.87
CA ILE A 199 0.63 5.51 -6.00
C ILE A 199 -0.19 4.27 -6.35
N ASN A 200 0.23 3.59 -7.41
CA ASN A 200 -0.30 2.30 -7.81
C ASN A 200 0.84 1.28 -7.69
N ILE A 201 0.75 0.38 -6.73
CA ILE A 201 1.77 -0.63 -6.42
C ILE A 201 1.19 -2.03 -6.58
N ARG A 202 1.89 -2.89 -7.30
CA ARG A 202 1.53 -4.28 -7.53
C ARG A 202 2.62 -5.22 -7.03
N PHE A 203 2.24 -6.17 -6.20
CA PHE A 203 3.10 -7.21 -5.66
C PHE A 203 3.04 -8.44 -6.56
N GLU A 204 4.20 -8.89 -7.06
CA GLU A 204 4.30 -10.03 -7.99
C GLU A 204 4.92 -11.25 -7.29
N ASN A 205 5.96 -11.05 -6.47
CA ASN A 205 6.63 -12.12 -5.74
C ASN A 205 6.98 -11.68 -4.31
N GLU A 206 6.92 -12.62 -3.38
CA GLU A 206 7.28 -12.38 -1.98
C GLU A 206 8.79 -12.32 -1.80
N VAL A 207 9.25 -11.38 -0.98
CA VAL A 207 10.63 -11.26 -0.55
C VAL A 207 10.77 -11.81 0.86
N GLN A 208 11.83 -12.56 1.11
CA GLN A 208 12.10 -13.19 2.40
C GLN A 208 13.35 -12.61 3.08
N TYR A 209 13.53 -12.98 4.34
CA TYR A 209 14.71 -12.63 5.12
C TYR A 209 16.01 -13.03 4.43
N HIS A 210 17.05 -12.24 4.61
CA HIS A 210 18.38 -12.34 4.02
C HIS A 210 18.53 -11.96 2.53
N HIS A 211 17.45 -11.83 1.78
CA HIS A 211 17.59 -11.40 0.38
C HIS A 211 18.17 -9.98 0.28
N ILE A 212 18.89 -9.74 -0.79
CA ILE A 212 19.19 -8.38 -1.25
C ILE A 212 18.20 -8.05 -2.36
N VAL A 213 17.59 -6.90 -2.28
CA VAL A 213 16.71 -6.40 -3.32
C VAL A 213 17.30 -5.16 -3.96
N THR A 214 17.09 -5.02 -5.26
CA THR A 214 17.45 -3.83 -6.02
C THR A 214 16.19 -3.05 -6.33
N SER A 215 16.12 -1.83 -5.81
CA SER A 215 15.07 -0.88 -6.14
C SER A 215 15.53 0.04 -7.25
N GLU A 216 14.73 0.15 -8.29
CA GLU A 216 14.99 0.95 -9.48
C GLU A 216 13.84 1.94 -9.66
N ALA A 217 14.18 3.17 -9.99
CA ALA A 217 13.19 4.23 -10.28
C ALA A 217 13.62 5.03 -11.51
N THR A 218 12.66 5.56 -12.25
CA THR A 218 12.89 6.55 -13.31
C THR A 218 11.90 7.69 -13.19
N LEU A 219 12.30 8.86 -13.64
CA LEU A 219 11.50 10.07 -13.70
C LEU A 219 11.04 10.31 -15.15
N MET A 220 9.73 10.38 -15.37
CA MET A 220 9.15 10.77 -16.65
C MET A 220 8.73 12.24 -16.58
N THR A 221 9.35 13.07 -17.42
CA THR A 221 9.08 14.52 -17.50
C THR A 221 8.27 14.91 -18.73
N ASP A 222 7.92 13.96 -19.58
CA ASP A 222 7.32 14.21 -20.90
C ASP A 222 5.80 14.44 -20.87
N ILE A 223 5.19 14.44 -19.69
CA ILE A 223 3.76 14.70 -19.53
C ILE A 223 3.62 16.14 -19.01
N PRO A 224 3.01 17.07 -19.80
CA PRO A 224 2.77 18.44 -19.34
C PRO A 224 2.01 18.43 -18.00
N ASP A 225 2.46 19.22 -17.04
CA ASP A 225 1.86 19.41 -15.72
C ASP A 225 1.73 18.18 -14.80
N SER A 226 2.34 17.03 -15.17
CA SER A 226 2.33 15.83 -14.33
C SER A 226 3.72 15.19 -14.30
N ILE A 227 4.24 15.00 -13.11
CA ILE A 227 5.48 14.26 -12.90
C ILE A 227 5.13 12.83 -12.54
N VAL A 228 5.61 11.88 -13.31
CA VAL A 228 5.38 10.45 -13.09
C VAL A 228 6.71 9.76 -12.83
N THR A 229 6.77 8.93 -11.78
CA THR A 229 7.88 8.02 -11.54
C THR A 229 7.42 6.58 -11.70
N LYS A 230 8.23 5.76 -12.35
CA LYS A 230 8.03 4.31 -12.45
C LYS A 230 9.06 3.63 -11.58
N HIS A 231 8.66 2.56 -10.94
CA HIS A 231 9.48 1.85 -9.96
C HIS A 231 9.42 0.34 -10.16
N ARG A 232 10.50 -0.33 -9.81
CA ARG A 232 10.58 -1.79 -9.75
C ARG A 232 11.50 -2.22 -8.61
N ILE A 233 11.11 -3.26 -7.89
CA ILE A 233 11.99 -3.98 -6.97
C ILE A 233 12.26 -5.36 -7.56
N THR A 234 13.54 -5.71 -7.70
CA THR A 234 14.01 -7.00 -8.22
C THR A 234 14.79 -7.73 -7.14
N MET A 235 14.65 -9.04 -7.06
CA MET A 235 15.44 -9.94 -6.21
C MET A 235 16.73 -10.35 -6.91
N GLU A 236 17.69 -10.91 -6.17
CA GLU A 236 19.01 -11.36 -6.68
C GLU A 236 18.91 -12.40 -7.82
N ASN A 237 17.85 -13.20 -7.84
CA ASN A 237 17.59 -14.19 -8.90
C ASN A 237 16.99 -13.57 -10.19
N GLY A 238 16.77 -12.26 -10.20
CA GLY A 238 16.17 -11.53 -11.32
C GLY A 238 14.64 -11.47 -11.32
N ASP A 239 13.97 -12.14 -10.38
CA ASP A 239 12.51 -12.07 -10.28
C ASP A 239 12.05 -10.69 -9.79
N VAL A 240 11.01 -10.18 -10.41
CA VAL A 240 10.39 -8.92 -10.00
C VAL A 240 9.52 -9.17 -8.76
N ALA A 241 9.85 -8.51 -7.67
CA ALA A 241 9.06 -8.55 -6.44
C ALA A 241 7.87 -7.59 -6.53
N THR A 242 8.08 -6.38 -7.06
CA THR A 242 7.08 -5.31 -7.06
C THR A 242 7.30 -4.36 -8.22
N GLU A 243 6.20 -3.87 -8.81
CA GLU A 243 6.16 -2.77 -9.76
C GLU A 243 5.26 -1.66 -9.20
N ALA A 244 5.64 -0.38 -9.41
CA ALA A 244 4.81 0.74 -9.02
C ALA A 244 4.91 1.92 -9.99
N GLU A 245 3.85 2.73 -10.00
CA GLU A 245 3.76 4.02 -10.68
C GLU A 245 3.28 5.06 -9.67
N CYS A 246 4.00 6.18 -9.57
CA CYS A 246 3.66 7.29 -8.69
C CYS A 246 3.45 8.56 -9.50
N HIS A 247 2.48 9.37 -9.08
CA HIS A 247 2.22 10.70 -9.62
C HIS A 247 2.54 11.75 -8.56
N TRP A 248 3.09 12.88 -9.02
CA TRP A 248 3.61 13.93 -8.15
C TRP A 248 3.23 15.31 -8.66
N GLU A 249 3.06 16.24 -7.73
CA GLU A 249 2.89 17.66 -8.01
C GLU A 249 3.98 18.48 -7.31
N PRO A 250 4.53 19.53 -7.94
CA PRO A 250 5.48 20.42 -7.29
C PRO A 250 4.85 21.10 -6.06
N ILE A 251 5.60 21.20 -4.96
CA ILE A 251 5.19 22.03 -3.82
C ILE A 251 5.36 23.48 -4.20
N ILE A 252 4.24 24.20 -4.42
CA ILE A 252 4.24 25.62 -4.70
C ILE A 252 4.44 26.38 -3.38
N ASN A 253 5.66 26.86 -3.14
CA ASN A 253 5.92 27.77 -2.02
C ASN A 253 5.36 29.15 -2.32
N HIS A 254 4.21 29.50 -1.78
CA HIS A 254 3.62 30.85 -1.85
C HIS A 254 4.39 31.92 -1.04
N SER A 255 5.58 31.60 -0.49
CA SER A 255 6.35 32.47 0.39
C SER A 255 7.40 33.36 -0.33
N ALA A 256 7.26 33.63 -1.63
CA ALA A 256 8.17 34.53 -2.37
C ALA A 256 7.51 35.85 -2.81
N GLN A 257 6.49 36.32 -2.08
CA GLN A 257 5.95 37.70 -2.24
C GLN A 257 5.59 38.25 -0.86
N ALA A 258 6.59 38.71 -0.12
CA ALA A 258 6.45 39.70 0.94
C ALA A 258 7.75 40.52 1.04
#